data_6b45c431749e053b31ff84fb0374ae25
#
_entry.id   6b45c431749e053b31ff84fb0374ae25
#
_cell.length_a   1.000
_cell.length_b   1.000
_cell.length_c   1.000
_cell.angle_alpha   90.00
_cell.angle_beta   90.00
_cell.angle_gamma   90.00
#
_symmetry.space_group_name_H-M   'P 1'
#
loop_
_entity.id
_entity.type
_entity.pdbx_description
1 polymer ?
#
loop_
_entity_poly.entity_id
_entity_poly.type
_entity_poly.pdbx_seq_one_letter_code
_entity_poly.pdbx_strand_id
1 'polypeptide(L)'
;DLNFALPKKGVYATRIIIDGKVYNSMTNVGIHPTINLLSKPHIETYIFDFKGNIYNKSVKLLFYKKTRDETKFASLSDLKTQLVHDEKEIRNYFINLDWEKNKWYIIKATCPWINESPTLN
;
A
#
# COMPACT_ATOMS: atom_id res chain seq x y z
N ASP A 1 15.46 6.25 5.56
CA ASP A 1 15.87 7.62 5.72
C ASP A 1 14.70 8.57 5.47
N LEU A 2 14.49 9.48 6.38
CA LEU A 2 13.39 10.42 6.31
C LEU A 2 13.64 11.61 5.40
N ASN A 3 14.82 11.70 4.82
CA ASN A 3 15.19 12.82 3.97
C ASN A 3 14.78 12.65 2.51
N PHE A 4 14.34 11.48 2.12
CA PHE A 4 13.90 11.28 0.75
C PHE A 4 12.41 11.55 0.61
N ALA A 5 12.02 11.98 -0.58
CA ALA A 5 10.62 12.28 -0.86
C ALA A 5 9.81 10.98 -0.95
N LEU A 6 8.68 10.94 -0.28
CA LEU A 6 7.73 9.86 -0.43
C LEU A 6 6.87 10.06 -1.67
N PRO A 7 6.25 9.00 -2.19
CA PRO A 7 5.24 9.17 -3.22
C PRO A 7 4.15 10.12 -2.77
N LYS A 8 3.51 10.78 -3.72
CA LYS A 8 2.44 11.70 -3.42
C LYS A 8 1.27 10.96 -2.77
N LYS A 9 0.47 11.70 -2.04
CA LYS A 9 -0.74 11.20 -1.41
C LYS A 9 -1.65 10.54 -2.45
N GLY A 10 -2.18 9.36 -2.11
CA GLY A 10 -3.05 8.62 -3.01
C GLY A 10 -3.01 7.13 -2.75
N VAL A 11 -3.70 6.39 -3.58
CA VAL A 11 -3.78 4.93 -3.52
C VAL A 11 -3.02 4.36 -4.71
N TYR A 12 -2.22 3.34 -4.44
CA TYR A 12 -1.27 2.82 -5.42
C TYR A 12 -1.39 1.31 -5.57
N ALA A 13 -1.22 0.85 -6.79
CA ALA A 13 -0.91 -0.56 -7.04
C ALA A 13 0.54 -0.80 -6.64
N THR A 14 0.77 -1.75 -5.75
CA THR A 14 2.09 -2.05 -5.21
C THR A 14 2.32 -3.54 -5.18
N ARG A 15 3.59 -3.92 -5.00
CA ARG A 15 3.97 -5.27 -4.63
C ARG A 15 4.84 -5.20 -3.41
N ILE A 16 4.70 -6.19 -2.54
CA ILE A 16 5.51 -6.27 -1.34
C ILE A 16 6.27 -7.59 -1.35
N ILE A 17 7.55 -7.53 -1.02
CA ILE A 17 8.41 -8.71 -0.93
C ILE A 17 8.64 -9.01 0.53
N ILE A 18 8.23 -10.20 0.95
CA ILE A 18 8.33 -10.67 2.33
C ILE A 18 8.98 -12.05 2.30
N ASP A 19 10.11 -12.20 2.98
CA ASP A 19 10.85 -13.47 3.01
C ASP A 19 11.12 -14.02 1.61
N GLY A 20 11.45 -13.14 0.66
CA GLY A 20 11.75 -13.54 -0.70
C GLY A 20 10.55 -13.83 -1.58
N LYS A 21 9.34 -13.73 -1.04
CA LYS A 21 8.10 -13.95 -1.81
C LYS A 21 7.46 -12.63 -2.15
N VAL A 22 6.90 -12.56 -3.35
CA VAL A 22 6.27 -11.35 -3.88
C VAL A 22 4.77 -11.49 -3.78
N TYR A 23 4.12 -10.47 -3.21
CA TYR A 23 2.67 -10.41 -3.08
C TYR A 23 2.17 -9.13 -3.73
N ASN A 24 1.05 -9.23 -4.43
CA ASN A 24 0.36 -8.04 -4.90
C ASN A 24 -0.29 -7.34 -3.71
N SER A 25 -0.36 -6.03 -3.78
CA SER A 25 -0.85 -5.25 -2.66
C SER A 25 -1.41 -3.91 -3.12
N MET A 26 -2.08 -3.24 -2.20
CA MET A 26 -2.57 -1.89 -2.40
C MET A 26 -2.02 -1.04 -1.28
N THR A 27 -1.47 0.12 -1.62
CA THR A 27 -0.87 1.00 -0.64
C THR A 27 -1.54 2.36 -0.66
N ASN A 28 -1.97 2.82 0.49
CA ASN A 28 -2.49 4.16 0.69
C ASN A 28 -1.40 5.02 1.31
N VAL A 29 -1.04 6.10 0.63
CA VAL A 29 -0.11 7.10 1.15
C VAL A 29 -0.94 8.31 1.54
N GLY A 30 -0.92 8.63 2.82
CA GLY A 30 -1.66 9.77 3.36
C GLY A 30 -0.81 10.59 4.30
N ILE A 31 -1.41 11.62 4.85
CA ILE A 31 -0.76 12.48 5.83
C ILE A 31 -1.69 12.61 7.02
N HIS A 32 -1.15 12.33 8.21
CA HIS A 32 -1.87 12.54 9.46
C HIS A 32 -1.42 13.84 10.09
N PRO A 33 -2.34 14.79 10.32
CA PRO A 33 -2.01 15.97 11.10
C PRO A 33 -1.71 15.56 12.54
N THR A 34 -0.74 16.23 13.16
CA THR A 34 -0.41 16.00 14.55
C THR A 34 -0.83 17.19 15.39
N ILE A 35 -0.84 16.99 16.71
CA ILE A 35 -1.19 18.05 17.66
C ILE A 35 -0.29 19.26 17.52
N ASN A 36 0.96 19.06 17.13
CA ASN A 36 1.95 20.13 17.01
C ASN A 36 1.95 20.79 15.64
N LEU A 37 0.89 20.62 14.87
CA LEU A 37 0.74 21.16 13.53
C LEU A 37 1.72 20.59 12.51
N LEU A 38 2.43 19.54 12.89
CA LEU A 38 3.28 18.80 11.97
C LEU A 38 2.47 17.74 11.27
N SER A 39 2.77 17.51 10.01
CA SER A 39 2.15 16.44 9.24
C SER A 39 3.13 15.29 9.09
N LYS A 40 2.67 14.08 9.32
CA LYS A 40 3.50 12.89 9.14
C LYS A 40 2.94 12.03 8.02
N PRO A 41 3.80 11.49 7.15
CA PRO A 41 3.32 10.53 6.17
C PRO A 41 2.80 9.28 6.87
N HIS A 42 1.74 8.73 6.33
CA HIS A 42 1.12 7.53 6.81
C HIS A 42 0.99 6.56 5.66
N ILE A 43 1.54 5.37 5.82
CA ILE A 43 1.51 4.36 4.78
C ILE A 43 0.79 3.13 5.32
N GLU A 44 -0.28 2.73 4.63
CA GLU A 44 -0.99 1.51 4.93
C GLU A 44 -0.95 0.62 3.70
N THR A 45 -0.59 -0.63 3.89
CA THR A 45 -0.52 -1.59 2.79
C THR A 45 -1.44 -2.76 3.08
N TYR A 46 -2.31 -3.03 2.12
CA TYR A 46 -3.22 -4.18 2.14
C TYR A 46 -2.63 -5.25 1.24
N ILE A 47 -2.20 -6.35 1.84
CA ILE A 47 -1.49 -7.42 1.14
C ILE A 47 -2.49 -8.46 0.69
N PHE A 48 -2.53 -8.73 -0.64
CA PHE A 48 -3.47 -9.70 -1.18
C PHE A 48 -2.94 -11.12 -0.99
N ASP A 49 -3.83 -12.01 -0.56
CA ASP A 49 -3.54 -13.45 -0.47
C ASP A 49 -2.37 -13.79 0.46
N PHE A 50 -2.11 -12.94 1.43
CA PHE A 50 -1.06 -13.18 2.41
C PHE A 50 -1.66 -13.71 3.70
N LYS A 51 -1.08 -14.78 4.21
CA LYS A 51 -1.39 -15.30 5.54
C LYS A 51 -0.10 -15.39 6.32
N GLY A 52 -0.13 -14.90 7.54
CA GLY A 52 1.03 -14.97 8.39
C GLY A 52 1.26 -13.67 9.12
N ASN A 53 2.41 -13.58 9.76
CA ASN A 53 2.78 -12.44 10.57
C ASN A 53 3.98 -11.75 9.94
N ILE A 54 3.86 -10.45 9.67
CA ILE A 54 4.96 -9.66 9.11
C ILE A 54 5.67 -8.82 10.17
N TYR A 55 5.28 -8.95 11.42
CA TYR A 55 5.83 -8.15 12.49
C TYR A 55 7.34 -8.39 12.61
N ASN A 56 8.12 -7.32 12.70
CA ASN A 56 9.57 -7.34 12.77
C ASN A 56 10.28 -7.90 11.52
N LYS A 57 9.57 -8.14 10.44
CA LYS A 57 10.19 -8.58 9.19
C LYS A 57 10.60 -7.38 8.35
N SER A 58 11.72 -7.54 7.65
CA SER A 58 12.14 -6.57 6.64
C SER A 58 11.40 -6.83 5.36
N VAL A 59 10.89 -5.78 4.75
CA VAL A 59 10.10 -5.89 3.54
C VAL A 59 10.57 -4.86 2.52
N LYS A 60 10.30 -5.15 1.24
CA LYS A 60 10.43 -4.17 0.17
C LYS A 60 9.05 -3.89 -0.37
N LEU A 61 8.70 -2.63 -0.46
CA LEU A 61 7.43 -2.20 -1.01
C LEU A 61 7.70 -1.48 -2.33
N LEU A 62 7.18 -2.04 -3.42
CA LEU A 62 7.44 -1.55 -4.76
C LEU A 62 6.20 -0.89 -5.31
N PHE A 63 6.34 0.36 -5.73
CA PHE A 63 5.23 1.16 -6.26
C PHE A 63 5.20 1.07 -7.78
N TYR A 64 4.02 0.81 -8.34
CA TYR A 64 3.85 0.65 -9.78
C TYR A 64 2.97 1.71 -10.41
N LYS A 65 1.78 1.94 -9.84
CA LYS A 65 0.83 2.87 -10.46
C LYS A 65 -0.06 3.49 -9.42
N LYS A 66 -0.25 4.80 -9.50
CA LYS A 66 -1.27 5.47 -8.71
C LYS A 66 -2.64 5.15 -9.32
N THR A 67 -3.53 4.56 -8.54
CA THR A 67 -4.83 4.15 -9.03
C THR A 67 -5.92 5.18 -8.79
N ARG A 68 -5.81 5.93 -7.72
CA ARG A 68 -6.77 7.01 -7.43
C ARG A 68 -6.26 7.90 -6.32
N ASP A 69 -6.92 9.03 -6.16
CA ASP A 69 -6.64 9.91 -5.04
C ASP A 69 -7.21 9.34 -3.75
N GLU A 70 -6.67 9.79 -2.64
CA GLU A 70 -7.21 9.46 -1.33
C GLU A 70 -8.61 10.06 -1.20
N THR A 71 -9.55 9.26 -0.67
CA THR A 71 -10.95 9.65 -0.58
C THR A 71 -11.46 9.38 0.82
N LYS A 72 -12.28 10.28 1.33
CA LYS A 72 -12.99 10.06 2.59
C LYS A 72 -14.35 9.46 2.29
N PHE A 73 -14.79 8.53 3.14
CA PHE A 73 -16.04 7.82 2.94
C PHE A 73 -17.02 8.16 4.06
N ALA A 74 -18.29 8.27 3.66
CA ALA A 74 -19.35 8.58 4.60
C ALA A 74 -19.70 7.41 5.53
N SER A 75 -19.39 6.18 5.12
CA SER A 75 -19.72 5.00 5.91
C SER A 75 -18.70 3.90 5.68
N LEU A 76 -18.67 2.93 6.61
CA LEU A 76 -17.84 1.74 6.45
C LEU A 76 -18.27 0.92 5.23
N SER A 77 -19.55 0.92 4.92
CA SER A 77 -20.07 0.21 3.75
C SER A 77 -19.48 0.78 2.47
N ASP A 78 -19.45 2.11 2.35
CA ASP A 78 -18.87 2.76 1.19
C ASP A 78 -17.37 2.47 1.07
N LEU A 79 -16.66 2.49 2.18
CA LEU A 79 -15.25 2.16 2.22
C LEU A 79 -15.02 0.73 1.73
N LYS A 80 -15.78 -0.23 2.24
CA LYS A 80 -15.64 -1.62 1.82
C LYS A 80 -15.89 -1.81 0.33
N THR A 81 -16.92 -1.17 -0.19
CA THR A 81 -17.23 -1.25 -1.62
C THR A 81 -16.08 -0.73 -2.45
N GLN A 82 -15.48 0.38 -2.04
CA GLN A 82 -14.35 0.95 -2.76
C GLN A 82 -13.13 0.03 -2.67
N LEU A 83 -12.86 -0.55 -1.51
CA LEU A 83 -11.71 -1.43 -1.35
C LEU A 83 -11.82 -2.69 -2.21
N VAL A 84 -13.02 -3.25 -2.33
CA VAL A 84 -13.25 -4.40 -3.20
C VAL A 84 -12.99 -4.02 -4.66
N HIS A 85 -13.46 -2.86 -5.07
CA HIS A 85 -13.22 -2.35 -6.42
C HIS A 85 -11.72 -2.12 -6.66
N ASP A 86 -11.04 -1.51 -5.70
CA ASP A 86 -9.60 -1.25 -5.80
C ASP A 86 -8.81 -2.55 -5.95
N GLU A 87 -9.14 -3.56 -5.16
CA GLU A 87 -8.44 -4.83 -5.23
C GLU A 87 -8.61 -5.47 -6.60
N LYS A 88 -9.82 -5.45 -7.13
CA LYS A 88 -10.08 -6.02 -8.45
C LYS A 88 -9.30 -5.30 -9.53
N GLU A 89 -9.29 -3.98 -9.48
CA GLU A 89 -8.56 -3.16 -10.45
C GLU A 89 -7.06 -3.45 -10.39
N ILE A 90 -6.50 -3.53 -9.20
CA ILE A 90 -5.07 -3.76 -9.02
C ILE A 90 -4.68 -5.17 -9.44
N ARG A 91 -5.50 -6.17 -9.12
CA ARG A 91 -5.24 -7.54 -9.58
C ARG A 91 -5.22 -7.61 -11.09
N ASN A 92 -6.17 -6.96 -11.75
CA ASN A 92 -6.21 -6.90 -13.21
C ASN A 92 -5.00 -6.19 -13.78
N TYR A 93 -4.58 -5.11 -13.15
CA TYR A 93 -3.38 -4.38 -13.59
C TYR A 93 -2.15 -5.28 -13.62
N PHE A 94 -1.99 -6.13 -12.59
CA PHE A 94 -0.80 -6.97 -12.49
C PHE A 94 -0.81 -8.23 -13.36
N ILE A 95 -1.96 -8.61 -13.91
CA ILE A 95 -2.06 -9.86 -14.67
C ILE A 95 -1.10 -9.90 -15.84
N ASN A 96 -0.96 -8.81 -16.60
CA ASN A 96 -0.14 -8.77 -17.81
C ASN A 96 1.07 -7.85 -17.66
N LEU A 97 1.46 -7.51 -16.45
CA LEU A 97 2.52 -6.55 -16.23
C LEU A 97 3.87 -7.23 -16.11
N ASP A 98 4.88 -6.66 -16.80
CA ASP A 98 6.27 -7.02 -16.56
C ASP A 98 6.73 -6.32 -15.29
N TRP A 99 6.85 -7.07 -14.21
CA TRP A 99 7.10 -6.50 -12.91
C TRP A 99 8.47 -5.83 -12.79
N GLU A 100 9.42 -6.19 -13.64
CA GLU A 100 10.75 -5.58 -13.60
C GLU A 100 10.77 -4.18 -14.19
N LYS A 101 9.89 -3.90 -15.14
CA LYS A 101 9.97 -2.67 -15.92
C LYS A 101 9.17 -1.51 -15.38
N ASN A 102 8.10 -1.77 -14.65
CA ASN A 102 7.12 -0.75 -14.36
C ASN A 102 7.17 -0.18 -12.94
N LYS A 103 8.01 -0.75 -12.09
CA LYS A 103 8.19 -0.17 -10.76
C LYS A 103 9.01 1.11 -10.86
N TRP A 104 8.61 2.13 -10.11
CA TRP A 104 9.31 3.41 -10.13
C TRP A 104 9.75 3.88 -8.75
N TYR A 105 9.35 3.20 -7.70
CA TYR A 105 9.71 3.60 -6.37
C TYR A 105 9.76 2.39 -5.45
N ILE A 106 10.76 2.34 -4.58
CA ILE A 106 10.95 1.21 -3.68
C ILE A 106 11.18 1.74 -2.27
N ILE A 107 10.42 1.20 -1.33
CA ILE A 107 10.64 1.45 0.09
C ILE A 107 11.12 0.15 0.73
N LYS A 108 12.25 0.23 1.44
CA LYS A 108 12.72 -0.87 2.28
C LYS A 108 12.44 -0.51 3.71
N ALA A 109 11.75 -1.38 4.42
CA ALA A 109 11.31 -1.07 5.77
C ALA A 109 11.24 -2.32 6.61
N THR A 110 11.20 -2.10 7.91
CA THR A 110 10.92 -3.15 8.88
C THR A 110 9.60 -2.82 9.53
N CYS A 111 8.68 -3.78 9.53
CA CYS A 111 7.40 -3.57 10.20
C CYS A 111 7.65 -3.22 11.67
N PRO A 112 6.82 -2.36 12.31
CA PRO A 112 5.38 -2.33 12.06
C PRO A 112 4.82 -1.13 11.30
N TRP A 113 5.60 -0.28 10.65
CA TRP A 113 4.99 0.88 10.03
C TRP A 113 4.26 0.61 8.71
N ILE A 114 4.40 -0.60 8.18
CA ILE A 114 3.57 -1.08 7.09
C ILE A 114 2.51 -1.98 7.69
N ASN A 115 1.25 -1.60 7.53
CA ASN A 115 0.14 -2.32 8.13
C ASN A 115 -0.32 -3.48 7.26
N GLU A 116 -0.59 -4.61 7.90
CA GLU A 116 -1.27 -5.72 7.26
C GLU A 116 -2.72 -5.37 7.03
N SER A 117 -3.24 -5.78 5.89
CA SER A 117 -4.65 -5.59 5.60
C SER A 117 -5.50 -6.60 6.39
N PRO A 118 -6.60 -6.18 7.00
CA PRO A 118 -7.62 -7.15 7.35
C PRO A 118 -8.16 -7.77 6.05
N THR A 119 -8.55 -9.03 6.13
CA THR A 119 -9.12 -9.70 4.97
C THR A 119 -10.38 -8.96 4.51
N LEU A 120 -10.48 -8.73 3.22
CA LEU A 120 -11.62 -8.04 2.63
C LEU A 120 -12.76 -8.98 2.29
N ASN A 121 -12.69 -10.18 2.77
CA ASN A 121 -13.73 -11.19 2.55
C ASN A 121 -14.95 -10.94 3.39
#